data_f9b263de9fcea1092d83fc04df7b3f0c
#
_entry.id   f9b263de9fcea1092d83fc04df7b3f0c
#
_cell.length_a   1.000
_cell.length_b   1.000
_cell.length_c   1.000
_cell.angle_alpha   90.00
_cell.angle_beta   90.00
_cell.angle_gamma   90.00
#
_symmetry.space_group_name_H-M   'P 1'
#
loop_
_entity.id
_entity.type
_entity.pdbx_description
1 polymer ?
#
loop_
_entity_poly.entity_id
_entity_poly.type
_entity_poly.pdbx_seq_one_letter_code
_entity_poly.pdbx_strand_id
1 'polypeptide(L)'
;MMKAWLIAQRLLWQNRWLFLMLMFWPYVMTIVLCVGGSPDPDDVLWMLHQECFAGLALVAVTGSTLLGNEQRSRRIIMVLARSVSRPQYLFSLLLTAWLPLVLYVSGFLVSGIVLAKMLHSSFEGIFVMALAQLVLGVWAGAVSVFWSVLLPQILASLVSVACVGLAVYIGELGMIGPGRMLLVLFETAISGGNVGAAIGVDAVLTLLAGGVWFAAASWTFSRRDLNLTAD
;
A
#
# COMPACT_ATOMS: atom_id res chain seq x y z
N MET A 1 5.36 -19.35 -8.85
CA MET A 1 5.05 -17.93 -9.14
C MET A 1 3.88 -17.75 -10.10
N MET A 2 3.83 -18.45 -11.24
CA MET A 2 2.73 -18.33 -12.24
C MET A 2 1.31 -18.56 -11.66
N LYS A 3 1.13 -19.55 -10.77
CA LYS A 3 -0.18 -19.79 -10.12
C LYS A 3 -0.64 -18.64 -9.23
N ALA A 4 0.28 -18.04 -8.46
CA ALA A 4 -0.03 -16.90 -7.61
C ALA A 4 -0.45 -15.66 -8.44
N TRP A 5 0.21 -15.44 -9.57
CA TRP A 5 -0.12 -14.37 -10.50
C TRP A 5 -1.54 -14.50 -11.10
N LEU A 6 -1.90 -15.72 -11.54
CA LEU A 6 -3.24 -15.98 -12.09
C LEU A 6 -4.36 -15.78 -11.05
N ILE A 7 -4.10 -16.16 -9.79
CA ILE A 7 -5.05 -15.90 -8.70
C ILE A 7 -5.19 -14.40 -8.48
N ALA A 8 -4.08 -13.66 -8.42
CA ALA A 8 -4.08 -12.23 -8.23
C ALA A 8 -4.86 -11.50 -9.35
N GLN A 9 -4.63 -11.84 -10.61
CA GLN A 9 -5.38 -11.26 -11.74
C GLN A 9 -6.88 -11.48 -11.62
N ARG A 10 -7.31 -12.67 -11.23
CA ARG A 10 -8.74 -12.99 -11.07
C ARG A 10 -9.39 -12.18 -9.95
N LEU A 11 -8.70 -12.03 -8.82
CA LEU A 11 -9.17 -11.23 -7.68
C LEU A 11 -9.25 -9.74 -8.03
N LEU A 12 -8.28 -9.22 -8.76
CA LEU A 12 -8.30 -7.83 -9.27
C LEU A 12 -9.50 -7.59 -10.18
N TRP A 13 -9.77 -8.50 -11.11
CA TRP A 13 -10.89 -8.36 -12.03
C TRP A 13 -12.26 -8.33 -11.33
N GLN A 14 -12.39 -9.04 -10.22
CA GLN A 14 -13.62 -9.02 -9.41
C GLN A 14 -13.88 -7.68 -8.72
N ASN A 15 -12.82 -6.98 -8.33
CA ASN A 15 -12.88 -5.70 -7.59
C ASN A 15 -12.57 -4.47 -8.48
N ARG A 16 -12.61 -4.62 -9.80
CA ARG A 16 -12.15 -3.60 -10.76
C ARG A 16 -12.78 -2.22 -10.58
N TRP A 17 -14.06 -2.14 -10.25
CA TRP A 17 -14.77 -0.88 -10.08
C TRP A 17 -14.27 -0.06 -8.88
N LEU A 18 -14.01 -0.73 -7.76
CA LEU A 18 -13.42 -0.09 -6.58
C LEU A 18 -12.04 0.50 -6.91
N PHE A 19 -11.20 -0.28 -7.61
CA PHE A 19 -9.87 0.16 -8.01
C PHE A 19 -9.92 1.32 -8.99
N LEU A 20 -10.81 1.29 -9.95
CA LEU A 20 -10.99 2.41 -10.89
C LEU A 20 -11.40 3.69 -10.16
N MET A 21 -12.36 3.65 -9.24
CA MET A 21 -12.77 4.82 -8.46
C MET A 21 -11.59 5.42 -7.66
N LEU A 22 -10.80 4.57 -7.02
CA LEU A 22 -9.67 5.03 -6.21
C LEU A 22 -8.50 5.55 -7.07
N MET A 23 -8.33 5.06 -8.30
CA MET A 23 -7.35 5.59 -9.24
C MET A 23 -7.59 7.06 -9.62
N PHE A 24 -8.83 7.53 -9.58
CA PHE A 24 -9.16 8.92 -9.90
C PHE A 24 -8.85 9.88 -8.75
N TRP A 25 -8.59 9.40 -7.54
CA TRP A 25 -8.37 10.24 -6.37
C TRP A 25 -7.27 11.28 -6.54
N PRO A 26 -6.04 10.96 -7.01
CA PRO A 26 -4.99 11.95 -7.24
C PRO A 26 -5.41 13.06 -8.20
N TYR A 27 -6.13 12.69 -9.28
CA TYR A 27 -6.62 13.67 -10.25
C TYR A 27 -7.66 14.61 -9.67
N VAL A 28 -8.59 14.09 -8.86
CA VAL A 28 -9.60 14.91 -8.17
C VAL A 28 -8.94 15.91 -7.25
N MET A 29 -7.96 15.48 -6.44
CA MET A 29 -7.23 16.35 -5.52
C MET A 29 -6.46 17.44 -6.28
N THR A 30 -5.77 17.10 -7.37
CA THR A 30 -5.09 18.07 -8.23
C THR A 30 -6.06 19.11 -8.79
N ILE A 31 -7.22 18.68 -9.31
CA ILE A 31 -8.24 19.59 -9.85
C ILE A 31 -8.73 20.54 -8.77
N VAL A 32 -9.01 20.06 -7.56
CA VAL A 32 -9.46 20.88 -6.43
C VAL A 32 -8.45 21.99 -6.11
N LEU A 33 -7.17 21.67 -6.06
CA LEU A 33 -6.11 22.67 -5.85
C LEU A 33 -6.00 23.68 -7.00
N CYS A 34 -6.07 23.19 -8.26
CA CYS A 34 -5.96 24.06 -9.42
C CYS A 34 -7.14 25.05 -9.54
N VAL A 35 -8.33 24.66 -9.13
CA VAL A 35 -9.52 25.53 -9.14
C VAL A 35 -9.45 26.61 -8.05
N GLY A 36 -8.73 26.36 -6.96
CA GLY A 36 -8.57 27.29 -5.83
C GLY A 36 -7.64 28.49 -6.11
N GLY A 37 -6.93 28.51 -7.22
CA GLY A 37 -5.97 29.57 -7.61
C GLY A 37 -4.52 29.06 -7.70
N SER A 38 -3.54 29.94 -7.42
CA SER A 38 -2.13 29.51 -7.32
C SER A 38 -1.92 28.75 -6.00
N PRO A 39 -1.62 27.45 -6.02
CA PRO A 39 -1.44 26.69 -4.79
C PRO A 39 -0.19 27.16 -4.04
N ASP A 40 -0.31 27.28 -2.71
CA ASP A 40 0.82 27.49 -1.83
C ASP A 40 1.68 26.21 -1.79
N PRO A 41 3.01 26.30 -1.73
CA PRO A 41 3.89 25.14 -1.56
C PRO A 41 3.51 24.23 -0.39
N ASP A 42 3.08 24.79 0.72
CA ASP A 42 2.68 24.02 1.91
C ASP A 42 1.38 23.22 1.65
N ASP A 43 0.42 23.78 0.93
CA ASP A 43 -0.81 23.08 0.54
C ASP A 43 -0.53 21.91 -0.40
N VAL A 44 0.39 22.11 -1.35
CA VAL A 44 0.81 21.04 -2.28
C VAL A 44 1.49 19.88 -1.54
N LEU A 45 2.37 20.20 -0.60
CA LEU A 45 3.03 19.19 0.21
C LEU A 45 2.04 18.41 1.08
N TRP A 46 1.14 19.12 1.74
CA TRP A 46 0.10 18.47 2.54
C TRP A 46 -0.76 17.54 1.67
N MET A 47 -1.13 17.96 0.46
CA MET A 47 -1.89 17.15 -0.47
C MET A 47 -1.12 15.91 -0.93
N LEU A 48 0.15 16.05 -1.33
CA LEU A 48 0.98 14.91 -1.72
C LEU A 48 1.11 13.89 -0.58
N HIS A 49 1.19 14.37 0.68
CA HIS A 49 1.18 13.51 1.85
C HIS A 49 -0.14 12.73 1.98
N GLN A 50 -1.28 13.41 1.82
CA GLN A 50 -2.60 12.77 1.84
C GLN A 50 -2.76 11.75 0.71
N GLU A 51 -2.27 12.04 -0.48
CA GLU A 51 -2.29 11.11 -1.61
C GLU A 51 -1.42 9.87 -1.32
N CYS A 52 -0.22 10.05 -0.76
CA CYS A 52 0.61 8.91 -0.34
C CYS A 52 -0.11 8.04 0.69
N PHE A 53 -0.70 8.66 1.72
CA PHE A 53 -1.47 7.92 2.73
C PHE A 53 -2.66 7.19 2.12
N ALA A 54 -3.42 7.84 1.23
CA ALA A 54 -4.57 7.22 0.56
C ALA A 54 -4.18 5.99 -0.27
N GLY A 55 -3.06 6.05 -1.00
CA GLY A 55 -2.53 4.90 -1.73
C GLY A 55 -2.13 3.73 -0.82
N LEU A 56 -1.48 4.01 0.31
CA LEU A 56 -1.11 2.99 1.29
C LEU A 56 -2.33 2.42 2.03
N ALA A 57 -3.31 3.28 2.37
CA ALA A 57 -4.57 2.87 2.98
C ALA A 57 -5.38 1.96 2.03
N LEU A 58 -5.35 2.25 0.71
CA LEU A 58 -5.94 1.38 -0.31
C LEU A 58 -5.36 -0.03 -0.24
N VAL A 59 -4.03 -0.16 -0.17
CA VAL A 59 -3.35 -1.46 -0.04
C VAL A 59 -3.75 -2.15 1.25
N ALA A 60 -3.78 -1.41 2.38
CA ALA A 60 -4.12 -1.94 3.67
C ALA A 60 -5.57 -2.48 3.73
N VAL A 61 -6.54 -1.73 3.20
CA VAL A 61 -7.95 -2.15 3.12
C VAL A 61 -8.10 -3.33 2.18
N THR A 62 -7.50 -3.27 1.00
CA THR A 62 -7.60 -4.36 0.02
C THR A 62 -7.01 -5.65 0.56
N GLY A 63 -5.79 -5.61 1.11
CA GLY A 63 -5.11 -6.79 1.65
C GLY A 63 -5.87 -7.44 2.81
N SER A 64 -6.47 -6.62 3.68
CA SER A 64 -7.24 -7.12 4.83
C SER A 64 -8.61 -7.69 4.45
N THR A 65 -9.24 -7.20 3.39
CA THR A 65 -10.58 -7.65 2.97
C THR A 65 -10.55 -8.90 2.08
N LEU A 66 -9.47 -9.10 1.32
CA LEU A 66 -9.35 -10.21 0.36
C LEU A 66 -9.49 -11.58 1.03
N LEU A 67 -8.75 -11.83 2.13
CA LEU A 67 -8.79 -13.12 2.81
C LEU A 67 -10.16 -13.40 3.40
N GLY A 68 -10.81 -12.39 4.02
CA GLY A 68 -12.15 -12.53 4.58
C GLY A 68 -13.20 -12.88 3.51
N ASN A 69 -13.12 -12.26 2.34
CA ASN A 69 -14.00 -12.54 1.21
C ASN A 69 -13.80 -13.96 0.65
N GLU A 70 -12.55 -14.42 0.55
CA GLU A 70 -12.21 -15.75 0.09
C GLU A 70 -12.64 -16.85 1.09
N GLN A 71 -12.56 -16.57 2.40
CA GLN A 71 -13.06 -17.48 3.44
C GLN A 71 -14.59 -17.64 3.36
N ARG A 72 -15.33 -16.52 3.25
CA ARG A 72 -16.80 -16.54 3.14
C ARG A 72 -17.27 -17.27 1.88
N SER A 73 -16.55 -17.13 0.78
CA SER A 73 -16.90 -17.80 -0.50
C SER A 73 -16.48 -19.27 -0.56
N ARG A 74 -15.86 -19.83 0.49
CA ARG A 74 -15.28 -21.19 0.54
C ARG A 74 -14.27 -21.49 -0.60
N ARG A 75 -13.84 -20.48 -1.33
CA ARG A 75 -12.89 -20.63 -2.47
C ARG A 75 -11.50 -21.03 -2.03
N ILE A 76 -11.11 -20.63 -0.81
CA ILE A 76 -9.82 -20.97 -0.22
C ILE A 76 -9.58 -22.49 -0.23
N ILE A 77 -10.62 -23.30 0.01
CA ILE A 77 -10.53 -24.76 -0.01
C ILE A 77 -10.17 -25.26 -1.39
N MET A 78 -10.90 -24.78 -2.41
CA MET A 78 -10.69 -25.21 -3.79
C MET A 78 -9.31 -24.81 -4.31
N VAL A 79 -8.77 -23.67 -3.86
CA VAL A 79 -7.44 -23.21 -4.26
C VAL A 79 -6.35 -24.03 -3.57
N LEU A 80 -6.48 -24.27 -2.25
CA LEU A 80 -5.51 -25.08 -1.51
C LEU A 80 -5.54 -26.56 -1.89
N ALA A 81 -6.71 -27.10 -2.29
CA ALA A 81 -6.82 -28.47 -2.79
C ALA A 81 -6.10 -28.67 -4.14
N ARG A 82 -5.84 -27.61 -4.89
CA ARG A 82 -5.17 -27.64 -6.21
C ARG A 82 -3.65 -27.49 -6.14
N SER A 83 -2.98 -28.06 -5.15
CA SER A 83 -1.51 -28.03 -5.00
C SER A 83 -0.88 -26.63 -4.93
N VAL A 84 -1.59 -25.65 -4.35
CA VAL A 84 -1.04 -24.34 -4.00
C VAL A 84 -0.64 -24.36 -2.53
N SER A 85 0.61 -24.05 -2.21
CA SER A 85 1.04 -23.97 -0.83
C SER A 85 0.44 -22.75 -0.11
N ARG A 86 0.23 -22.84 1.20
CA ARG A 86 -0.30 -21.73 2.02
C ARG A 86 0.48 -20.41 1.87
N PRO A 87 1.84 -20.41 1.89
CA PRO A 87 2.62 -19.19 1.64
C PRO A 87 2.42 -18.62 0.23
N GLN A 88 2.32 -19.49 -0.80
CA GLN A 88 2.07 -19.06 -2.18
C GLN A 88 0.70 -18.38 -2.31
N TYR A 89 -0.29 -18.88 -1.59
CA TYR A 89 -1.61 -18.28 -1.54
C TYR A 89 -1.57 -16.90 -0.87
N LEU A 90 -0.96 -16.77 0.30
CA LEU A 90 -0.79 -15.46 0.97
C LEU A 90 -0.01 -14.47 0.10
N PHE A 91 1.02 -14.93 -0.61
CA PHE A 91 1.76 -14.11 -1.55
C PHE A 91 0.87 -13.62 -2.71
N SER A 92 -0.06 -14.44 -3.19
CA SER A 92 -1.03 -14.00 -4.20
C SER A 92 -1.97 -12.90 -3.68
N LEU A 93 -2.37 -12.95 -2.40
CA LEU A 93 -3.17 -11.90 -1.77
C LEU A 93 -2.37 -10.61 -1.64
N LEU A 94 -1.10 -10.70 -1.21
CA LEU A 94 -0.20 -9.55 -1.14
C LEU A 94 -0.05 -8.88 -2.52
N LEU A 95 0.21 -9.66 -3.57
CA LEU A 95 0.28 -9.15 -4.95
C LEU A 95 -1.03 -8.48 -5.38
N THR A 96 -2.16 -9.09 -5.06
CA THR A 96 -3.48 -8.54 -5.40
C THR A 96 -3.73 -7.21 -4.71
N ALA A 97 -3.27 -7.04 -3.47
CA ALA A 97 -3.39 -5.79 -2.74
C ALA A 97 -2.43 -4.71 -3.26
N TRP A 98 -1.24 -5.11 -3.71
CA TRP A 98 -0.19 -4.21 -4.16
C TRP A 98 -0.36 -3.73 -5.61
N LEU A 99 -0.86 -4.59 -6.52
CA LEU A 99 -1.00 -4.24 -7.95
C LEU A 99 -1.84 -2.97 -8.22
N PRO A 100 -2.97 -2.71 -7.54
CA PRO A 100 -3.72 -1.46 -7.70
C PRO A 100 -2.91 -0.22 -7.33
N LEU A 101 -1.96 -0.36 -6.38
CA LEU A 101 -1.08 0.75 -6.01
C LEU A 101 -0.17 1.18 -7.17
N VAL A 102 0.28 0.25 -8.01
CA VAL A 102 1.10 0.58 -9.20
C VAL A 102 0.34 1.52 -10.11
N LEU A 103 -0.95 1.26 -10.31
CA LEU A 103 -1.82 2.11 -11.11
C LEU A 103 -2.10 3.45 -10.41
N TYR A 104 -2.35 3.40 -9.10
CA TYR A 104 -2.54 4.61 -8.28
C TYR A 104 -1.31 5.53 -8.34
N VAL A 105 -0.11 4.97 -8.20
CA VAL A 105 1.16 5.72 -8.27
C VAL A 105 1.36 6.36 -9.65
N SER A 106 0.85 5.77 -10.72
CA SER A 106 0.88 6.44 -12.03
C SER A 106 0.02 7.72 -12.04
N GLY A 107 -1.13 7.71 -11.39
CA GLY A 107 -1.96 8.90 -11.18
C GLY A 107 -1.28 9.94 -10.30
N PHE A 108 -0.66 9.49 -9.19
CA PHE A 108 0.15 10.33 -8.30
C PHE A 108 1.30 11.03 -9.05
N LEU A 109 2.01 10.32 -9.93
CA LEU A 109 3.07 10.91 -10.76
C LEU A 109 2.54 12.02 -11.67
N VAL A 110 1.41 11.79 -12.35
CA VAL A 110 0.80 12.80 -13.22
C VAL A 110 0.38 14.02 -12.39
N SER A 111 -0.31 13.81 -11.28
CA SER A 111 -0.69 14.85 -10.32
C SER A 111 0.52 15.66 -9.86
N GLY A 112 1.54 14.98 -9.34
CA GLY A 112 2.76 15.61 -8.84
C GLY A 112 3.52 16.40 -9.91
N ILE A 113 3.61 15.91 -11.16
CA ILE A 113 4.25 16.62 -12.26
C ILE A 113 3.48 17.91 -12.62
N VAL A 114 2.16 17.88 -12.62
CA VAL A 114 1.34 19.08 -12.84
C VAL A 114 1.60 20.12 -11.77
N LEU A 115 1.59 19.72 -10.50
CA LEU A 115 1.82 20.60 -9.36
C LEU A 115 3.26 21.14 -9.32
N ALA A 116 4.25 20.32 -9.60
CA ALA A 116 5.64 20.76 -9.68
C ALA A 116 5.85 21.81 -10.80
N LYS A 117 5.17 21.66 -11.94
CA LYS A 117 5.16 22.69 -13.00
C LYS A 117 4.56 24.01 -12.52
N MET A 118 3.47 23.97 -11.77
CA MET A 118 2.84 25.18 -11.23
C MET A 118 3.73 25.90 -10.23
N LEU A 119 4.47 25.13 -9.41
CA LEU A 119 5.41 25.67 -8.41
C LEU A 119 6.81 25.98 -8.96
N HIS A 120 7.08 25.73 -10.24
CA HIS A 120 8.42 25.84 -10.86
C HIS A 120 9.49 25.04 -10.11
N SER A 121 9.12 23.90 -9.50
CA SER A 121 9.99 23.03 -8.71
C SER A 121 10.52 21.84 -9.54
N SER A 122 11.53 21.13 -9.02
CA SER A 122 12.11 19.97 -9.68
C SER A 122 11.18 18.76 -9.59
N PHE A 123 11.21 17.89 -10.63
CA PHE A 123 10.39 16.66 -10.67
C PHE A 123 11.05 15.47 -9.94
N GLU A 124 12.33 15.57 -9.60
CA GLU A 124 13.09 14.44 -9.06
C GLU A 124 12.49 13.91 -7.76
N GLY A 125 12.10 14.79 -6.85
CA GLY A 125 11.47 14.43 -5.58
C GLY A 125 10.19 13.63 -5.76
N ILE A 126 9.37 13.96 -6.78
CA ILE A 126 8.11 13.26 -7.05
C ILE A 126 8.35 11.83 -7.51
N PHE A 127 9.34 11.59 -8.38
CA PHE A 127 9.71 10.24 -8.79
C PHE A 127 10.18 9.39 -7.62
N VAL A 128 10.99 9.98 -6.74
CA VAL A 128 11.48 9.28 -5.56
C VAL A 128 10.33 8.96 -4.59
N MET A 129 9.40 9.89 -4.38
CA MET A 129 8.17 9.67 -3.59
C MET A 129 7.31 8.55 -4.18
N ALA A 130 7.15 8.51 -5.49
CA ALA A 130 6.40 7.47 -6.18
C ALA A 130 7.05 6.08 -5.99
N LEU A 131 8.36 5.97 -6.12
CA LEU A 131 9.10 4.72 -5.87
C LEU A 131 9.00 4.30 -4.41
N ALA A 132 9.15 5.24 -3.48
CA ALA A 132 9.00 4.97 -2.05
C ALA A 132 7.60 4.46 -1.71
N GLN A 133 6.58 5.02 -2.31
CA GLN A 133 5.20 4.58 -2.12
C GLN A 133 4.99 3.12 -2.57
N LEU A 134 5.64 2.68 -3.66
CA LEU A 134 5.62 1.27 -4.08
C LEU A 134 6.29 0.35 -3.06
N VAL A 135 7.42 0.75 -2.50
CA VAL A 135 8.14 -0.03 -1.46
C VAL A 135 7.32 -0.09 -0.18
N LEU A 136 6.79 1.05 0.27
CA LEU A 136 5.91 1.13 1.44
C LEU A 136 4.62 0.31 1.25
N GLY A 137 4.11 0.24 0.02
CA GLY A 137 2.96 -0.58 -0.32
C GLY A 137 3.19 -2.08 -0.09
N VAL A 138 4.41 -2.59 -0.32
CA VAL A 138 4.76 -3.98 0.02
C VAL A 138 4.66 -4.21 1.52
N TRP A 139 5.18 -3.28 2.33
CA TRP A 139 5.08 -3.35 3.79
C TRP A 139 3.63 -3.26 4.26
N ALA A 140 2.85 -2.26 3.78
CA ALA A 140 1.45 -2.07 4.14
C ALA A 140 0.60 -3.31 3.77
N GLY A 141 0.87 -3.91 2.60
CA GLY A 141 0.24 -5.16 2.18
C GLY A 141 0.59 -6.34 3.09
N ALA A 142 1.85 -6.47 3.51
CA ALA A 142 2.27 -7.54 4.42
C ALA A 142 1.62 -7.40 5.81
N VAL A 143 1.55 -6.17 6.36
CA VAL A 143 0.85 -5.86 7.61
C VAL A 143 -0.64 -6.21 7.49
N SER A 144 -1.29 -5.82 6.38
CA SER A 144 -2.71 -6.08 6.19
C SER A 144 -3.04 -7.56 6.04
N VAL A 145 -2.21 -8.32 5.32
CA VAL A 145 -2.34 -9.78 5.21
C VAL A 145 -2.16 -10.43 6.59
N PHE A 146 -1.21 -9.97 7.42
CA PHE A 146 -1.03 -10.50 8.78
C PHE A 146 -2.28 -10.30 9.64
N TRP A 147 -2.81 -9.08 9.69
CA TRP A 147 -4.00 -8.80 10.49
C TRP A 147 -5.25 -9.53 9.95
N SER A 148 -5.35 -9.73 8.63
CA SER A 148 -6.45 -10.49 8.03
C SER A 148 -6.46 -11.96 8.41
N VAL A 149 -5.28 -12.53 8.75
CA VAL A 149 -5.18 -13.88 9.28
C VAL A 149 -5.68 -13.96 10.73
N LEU A 150 -5.48 -12.91 11.54
CA LEU A 150 -5.79 -12.91 12.97
C LEU A 150 -7.20 -12.44 13.31
N LEU A 151 -7.67 -11.41 12.61
CA LEU A 151 -8.87 -10.66 12.97
C LEU A 151 -9.99 -10.83 11.94
N PRO A 152 -11.26 -10.61 12.35
CA PRO A 152 -12.37 -10.48 11.42
C PRO A 152 -12.14 -9.32 10.44
N GLN A 153 -12.71 -9.41 9.24
CA GLN A 153 -12.47 -8.52 8.12
C GLN A 153 -12.50 -7.01 8.47
N ILE A 154 -13.51 -6.55 9.20
CA ILE A 154 -13.68 -5.14 9.55
C ILE A 154 -12.56 -4.68 10.51
N LEU A 155 -12.31 -5.44 11.57
CA LEU A 155 -11.24 -5.13 12.52
C LEU A 155 -9.85 -5.20 11.88
N ALA A 156 -9.62 -6.18 11.00
CA ALA A 156 -8.37 -6.28 10.25
C ALA A 156 -8.12 -5.05 9.40
N SER A 157 -9.15 -4.53 8.72
CA SER A 157 -9.04 -3.30 7.92
C SER A 157 -8.76 -2.08 8.78
N LEU A 158 -9.49 -1.90 9.88
CA LEU A 158 -9.28 -0.77 10.79
C LEU A 158 -7.88 -0.77 11.40
N VAL A 159 -7.43 -1.92 11.91
CA VAL A 159 -6.10 -2.04 12.52
C VAL A 159 -5.00 -1.85 11.46
N SER A 160 -5.17 -2.39 10.26
CA SER A 160 -4.18 -2.22 9.18
C SER A 160 -4.06 -0.76 8.76
N VAL A 161 -5.17 -0.05 8.57
CA VAL A 161 -5.15 1.39 8.24
C VAL A 161 -4.59 2.20 9.40
N ALA A 162 -4.93 1.87 10.65
CA ALA A 162 -4.36 2.52 11.83
C ALA A 162 -2.83 2.33 11.91
N CYS A 163 -2.32 1.10 11.67
CA CYS A 163 -0.87 0.85 11.63
C CYS A 163 -0.18 1.68 10.54
N VAL A 164 -0.77 1.78 9.36
CA VAL A 164 -0.24 2.61 8.27
C VAL A 164 -0.31 4.10 8.63
N GLY A 165 -1.43 4.57 9.18
CA GLY A 165 -1.61 5.94 9.61
C GLY A 165 -0.62 6.35 10.70
N LEU A 166 -0.44 5.50 11.71
CA LEU A 166 0.56 5.73 12.75
C LEU A 166 1.98 5.84 12.17
N ALA A 167 2.34 4.96 11.24
CA ALA A 167 3.65 5.01 10.60
C ALA A 167 3.87 6.26 9.74
N VAL A 168 2.80 6.79 9.14
CA VAL A 168 2.87 7.98 8.25
C VAL A 168 2.84 9.29 9.05
N TYR A 169 1.97 9.39 10.08
CA TYR A 169 1.70 10.66 10.76
C TYR A 169 2.45 10.84 12.08
N ILE A 170 2.89 9.78 12.74
CA ILE A 170 3.65 9.90 14.00
C ILE A 170 5.14 9.82 13.70
N GLY A 171 5.78 10.99 13.56
CA GLY A 171 7.20 11.12 13.19
C GLY A 171 8.16 10.40 14.13
N GLU A 172 7.87 10.35 15.45
CA GLU A 172 8.71 9.65 16.43
C GLU A 172 8.70 8.13 16.24
N LEU A 173 7.55 7.53 15.92
CA LEU A 173 7.45 6.12 15.52
C LEU A 173 8.02 5.90 14.10
N GLY A 174 8.01 6.91 13.26
CA GLY A 174 8.60 6.94 11.94
C GLY A 174 10.13 6.82 11.95
N MET A 175 10.82 7.20 13.04
CA MET A 175 12.28 7.12 13.13
C MET A 175 12.83 5.70 13.05
N ILE A 176 12.05 4.68 13.37
CA ILE A 176 12.49 3.27 13.41
C ILE A 176 11.81 2.42 12.32
N GLY A 177 10.95 2.98 11.52
CA GLY A 177 10.12 2.21 10.61
C GLY A 177 9.90 2.81 9.23
N PRO A 178 8.98 2.22 8.48
CA PRO A 178 8.64 2.66 7.11
C PRO A 178 8.17 4.13 7.03
N GLY A 179 7.65 4.71 8.11
CA GLY A 179 7.26 6.11 8.18
C GLY A 179 8.43 7.09 8.04
N ARG A 180 9.63 6.71 8.50
CA ARG A 180 10.85 7.51 8.31
C ARG A 180 11.14 7.73 6.82
N MET A 181 10.94 6.72 6.01
CA MET A 181 11.13 6.82 4.56
C MET A 181 10.25 7.90 3.94
N LEU A 182 8.99 8.03 4.37
CA LEU A 182 8.09 9.07 3.90
C LEU A 182 8.50 10.46 4.41
N LEU A 183 8.81 10.60 5.70
CA LEU A 183 9.25 11.88 6.28
C LEU A 183 10.51 12.41 5.59
N VAL A 184 11.54 11.58 5.45
CA VAL A 184 12.79 11.97 4.76
C VAL A 184 12.51 12.36 3.31
N LEU A 185 11.58 11.69 2.63
CA LEU A 185 11.21 12.05 1.26
C LEU A 185 10.51 13.40 1.17
N PHE A 186 9.61 13.70 2.09
CA PHE A 186 8.94 15.00 2.13
C PHE A 186 9.93 16.13 2.43
N GLU A 187 10.78 15.96 3.43
CA GLU A 187 11.82 16.95 3.78
C GLU A 187 12.78 17.18 2.62
N THR A 188 13.22 16.13 1.93
CA THR A 188 14.16 16.26 0.80
C THR A 188 13.51 16.79 -0.46
N ALA A 189 12.25 16.49 -0.72
CA ALA A 189 11.50 17.06 -1.85
C ALA A 189 11.33 18.58 -1.71
N ILE A 190 11.19 19.07 -0.47
CA ILE A 190 11.07 20.52 -0.16
C ILE A 190 12.44 21.21 -0.19
N SER A 191 13.44 20.62 0.47
CA SER A 191 14.75 21.26 0.67
C SER A 191 15.69 21.17 -0.52
N GLY A 192 15.33 20.41 -1.55
CA GLY A 192 16.23 20.15 -2.70
C GLY A 192 17.51 19.36 -2.32
N GLY A 193 17.48 18.70 -1.16
CA GLY A 193 18.61 17.95 -0.62
C GLY A 193 18.92 16.67 -1.41
N ASN A 194 20.13 16.16 -1.28
CA ASN A 194 20.61 14.97 -1.97
C ASN A 194 20.00 13.70 -1.36
N VAL A 195 18.98 13.18 -2.02
CA VAL A 195 18.10 12.07 -1.57
C VAL A 195 18.80 10.70 -1.55
N GLY A 196 20.02 10.59 -2.13
CA GLY A 196 20.54 9.34 -2.64
C GLY A 196 20.76 8.16 -1.66
N ALA A 197 21.62 8.27 -0.65
CA ALA A 197 22.06 7.07 0.10
C ALA A 197 21.14 6.68 1.26
N ALA A 198 20.58 7.64 1.98
CA ALA A 198 19.71 7.39 3.14
C ALA A 198 18.43 6.65 2.74
N ILE A 199 17.84 7.01 1.61
CA ILE A 199 16.60 6.37 1.09
C ILE A 199 16.84 4.91 0.73
N GLY A 200 17.99 4.57 0.18
CA GLY A 200 18.32 3.18 -0.13
C GLY A 200 18.30 2.29 1.12
N VAL A 201 18.87 2.77 2.22
CA VAL A 201 18.86 2.05 3.51
C VAL A 201 17.45 1.92 4.05
N ASP A 202 16.68 3.01 4.05
CA ASP A 202 15.30 3.01 4.55
C ASP A 202 14.36 2.13 3.70
N ALA A 203 14.60 2.06 2.38
CA ALA A 203 13.88 1.15 1.48
C ALA A 203 14.18 -0.32 1.81
N VAL A 204 15.44 -0.68 2.03
CA VAL A 204 15.84 -2.04 2.43
C VAL A 204 15.23 -2.40 3.78
N LEU A 205 15.31 -1.51 4.77
CA LEU A 205 14.71 -1.73 6.09
C LEU A 205 13.18 -1.90 6.01
N THR A 206 12.52 -1.13 5.17
CA THR A 206 11.07 -1.25 4.91
C THR A 206 10.71 -2.60 4.29
N LEU A 207 11.48 -3.06 3.31
CA LEU A 207 11.27 -4.38 2.70
C LEU A 207 11.54 -5.51 3.68
N LEU A 208 12.57 -5.40 4.51
CA LEU A 208 12.86 -6.37 5.58
C LEU A 208 11.72 -6.42 6.60
N ALA A 209 11.22 -5.26 7.05
CA ALA A 209 10.06 -5.19 7.93
C ALA A 209 8.82 -5.84 7.29
N GLY A 210 8.55 -5.57 6.01
CA GLY A 210 7.50 -6.25 5.24
C GLY A 210 7.70 -7.76 5.18
N GLY A 211 8.94 -8.22 4.97
CA GLY A 211 9.32 -9.63 4.99
C GLY A 211 9.03 -10.31 6.33
N VAL A 212 9.33 -9.63 7.45
CA VAL A 212 9.03 -10.13 8.81
C VAL A 212 7.54 -10.27 9.02
N TRP A 213 6.74 -9.26 8.66
CA TRP A 213 5.28 -9.31 8.77
C TRP A 213 4.69 -10.43 7.90
N PHE A 214 5.19 -10.61 6.69
CA PHE A 214 4.75 -11.69 5.79
C PHE A 214 5.13 -13.07 6.33
N ALA A 215 6.33 -13.23 6.89
CA ALA A 215 6.76 -14.47 7.52
C ALA A 215 5.88 -14.81 8.74
N ALA A 216 5.57 -13.82 9.58
CA ALA A 216 4.65 -13.97 10.71
C ALA A 216 3.24 -14.37 10.24
N ALA A 217 2.72 -13.73 9.18
CA ALA A 217 1.45 -14.10 8.57
C ALA A 217 1.45 -15.55 8.07
N SER A 218 2.49 -15.96 7.37
CA SER A 218 2.65 -17.32 6.83
C SER A 218 2.73 -18.37 7.94
N TRP A 219 3.48 -18.07 8.99
CA TRP A 219 3.61 -18.96 10.15
C TRP A 219 2.28 -19.13 10.90
N THR A 220 1.59 -18.02 11.17
CA THR A 220 0.28 -18.03 11.83
C THR A 220 -0.76 -18.77 10.99
N PHE A 221 -0.80 -18.49 9.68
CA PHE A 221 -1.72 -19.16 8.77
C PHE A 221 -1.45 -20.65 8.61
N SER A 222 -0.18 -21.09 8.71
CA SER A 222 0.18 -22.51 8.63
C SER A 222 -0.30 -23.32 9.84
N ARG A 223 -0.38 -22.67 11.00
CA ARG A 223 -0.83 -23.29 12.27
C ARG A 223 -2.34 -23.21 12.49
N ARG A 224 -3.03 -22.36 11.74
CA ARG A 224 -4.48 -22.23 11.87
C ARG A 224 -5.16 -23.42 11.18
N ASP A 225 -5.83 -24.25 11.98
CA ASP A 225 -6.75 -25.23 11.43
C ASP A 225 -7.85 -24.46 10.70
N LEU A 226 -7.94 -24.71 9.40
CA LEU A 226 -9.07 -24.23 8.61
C LEU A 226 -10.26 -25.11 9.04
N ASN A 227 -10.84 -24.84 10.21
CA ASN A 227 -12.06 -25.47 10.65
C ASN A 227 -13.17 -25.12 9.66
N LEU A 228 -13.35 -26.01 8.71
CA LEU A 228 -14.39 -26.00 7.70
C LEU A 228 -15.65 -26.65 8.27
N THR A 229 -15.92 -26.42 9.55
CA THR A 229 -17.20 -26.83 10.13
C THR A 229 -18.29 -26.08 9.39
N ALA A 230 -19.06 -26.88 8.66
CA ALA A 230 -20.32 -26.46 8.09
C ALA A 230 -21.26 -26.06 9.24
N ASP A 231 -21.51 -24.77 9.39
CA ASP A 231 -22.74 -24.24 9.97
C ASP A 231 -23.65 -23.79 8.82
#